data_a2529cc739e3a84b4ce56fcd98eb31a7
#
_entry.id   a2529cc739e3a84b4ce56fcd98eb31a7
#
_cell.length_a   1.000
_cell.length_b   1.000
_cell.length_c   1.000
_cell.angle_alpha   90.00
_cell.angle_beta   90.00
_cell.angle_gamma   90.00
#
_symmetry.space_group_name_H-M   'P 1'
#
loop_
_entity.id
_entity.type
_entity.pdbx_description
1 polymer ?
#
loop_
_entity_poly.entity_id
_entity_poly.type
_entity_poly.pdbx_seq_one_letter_code
_entity_poly.pdbx_strand_id
1 'polypeptide(L)'
;MTPPAVQVKELKIGSEQPVRVMGVINLSPESFYKGSVATSDEQLIDMVKTYEMEKADVIDVGAASSSPLNVYSRDITSLEEEYKRVSDFLSPIIENTSLPVSIDTTSAKVAERALD
;
A
#
# COMPACT_ATOMS: atom_id res chain seq x y z
N MET A 1 -17.41 14.54 20.72
CA MET A 1 -16.18 13.83 21.14
C MET A 1 -15.12 13.98 20.06
N THR A 2 -13.94 14.43 20.44
CA THR A 2 -12.82 14.57 19.53
C THR A 2 -12.16 13.19 19.36
N PRO A 3 -11.98 12.69 18.15
CA PRO A 3 -11.29 11.41 17.95
C PRO A 3 -9.84 11.50 18.44
N PRO A 4 -9.28 10.40 18.93
CA PRO A 4 -7.88 10.42 19.37
C PRO A 4 -6.93 10.64 18.21
N ALA A 5 -5.83 11.33 18.46
CA ALA A 5 -4.77 11.48 17.47
C ALA A 5 -3.89 10.23 17.45
N VAL A 6 -3.42 9.87 16.27
CA VAL A 6 -2.49 8.76 16.04
C VAL A 6 -1.26 9.32 15.36
N GLN A 7 -0.10 8.78 15.68
CA GLN A 7 1.14 9.19 15.03
C GLN A 7 1.82 7.99 14.38
N VAL A 8 2.14 8.14 13.07
CA VAL A 8 2.90 7.14 12.32
C VAL A 8 4.15 7.84 11.81
N LYS A 9 5.32 7.42 12.29
CA LYS A 9 6.56 8.19 12.12
C LYS A 9 6.34 9.62 12.66
N GLU A 10 6.56 10.64 11.83
CA GLU A 10 6.35 12.03 12.21
C GLU A 10 4.96 12.55 11.84
N LEU A 11 4.14 11.72 11.19
CA LEU A 11 2.82 12.10 10.71
C LEU A 11 1.77 11.94 11.81
N LYS A 12 1.10 13.02 12.17
CA LYS A 12 -0.01 13.01 13.13
C LYS A 12 -1.33 13.02 12.39
N ILE A 13 -2.21 12.10 12.77
CA ILE A 13 -3.48 11.86 12.09
C ILE A 13 -4.61 11.91 13.13
N GLY A 14 -5.71 12.53 12.77
CA GLY A 14 -6.90 12.59 13.62
C GLY A 14 -6.95 13.82 14.50
N SER A 15 -7.87 13.86 15.45
CA SER A 15 -8.12 15.00 16.34
C SER A 15 -8.27 16.30 15.53
N GLU A 16 -7.47 17.32 15.81
CA GLU A 16 -7.49 18.61 15.11
C GLU A 16 -6.44 18.71 14.01
N GLN A 17 -5.79 17.57 13.67
CA GLN A 17 -4.79 17.56 12.63
C GLN A 17 -5.41 17.76 11.25
N PRO A 18 -4.66 18.32 10.28
CA PRO A 18 -5.20 18.50 8.93
C PRO A 18 -5.52 17.16 8.27
N VAL A 19 -6.38 17.21 7.26
CA VAL A 19 -6.70 16.04 6.43
C VAL A 19 -5.41 15.52 5.78
N ARG A 20 -5.23 14.21 5.83
CA ARG A 20 -4.08 13.55 5.20
C ARG A 20 -4.50 12.88 3.91
N VAL A 21 -3.60 12.86 2.94
CA VAL A 21 -3.85 12.27 1.62
C VAL A 21 -3.00 11.02 1.47
N MET A 22 -3.65 9.93 1.08
CA MET A 22 -3.01 8.63 0.91
C MET A 22 -2.89 8.32 -0.58
N GLY A 23 -1.66 8.13 -1.06
CA GLY A 23 -1.41 7.64 -2.41
C GLY A 23 -1.45 6.11 -2.41
N VAL A 24 -2.18 5.52 -3.33
CA VAL A 24 -2.37 4.06 -3.38
C VAL A 24 -1.50 3.45 -4.46
N ILE A 25 -0.72 2.43 -4.11
CA ILE A 25 0.02 1.61 -5.06
C ILE A 25 -0.56 0.20 -5.00
N ASN A 26 -1.00 -0.29 -6.13
CA ASN A 26 -1.58 -1.61 -6.24
C ASN A 26 -0.64 -2.52 -7.03
N LEU A 27 -0.18 -3.59 -6.39
CA LEU A 27 0.74 -4.54 -7.00
C LEU A 27 0.01 -5.65 -7.78
N SER A 28 -1.32 -5.66 -7.71
CA SER A 28 -2.14 -6.64 -8.43
C SER A 28 -2.54 -6.10 -9.80
N PRO A 29 -2.28 -6.82 -10.90
CA PRO A 29 -2.71 -6.39 -12.23
C PRO A 29 -4.24 -6.47 -12.41
N GLU A 30 -4.96 -7.09 -11.48
CA GLU A 30 -6.40 -7.28 -11.54
C GLU A 30 -7.17 -6.22 -10.76
N SER A 31 -6.53 -5.11 -10.42
CA SER A 31 -7.15 -4.01 -9.70
C SER A 31 -8.27 -3.34 -10.52
N PHE A 32 -9.28 -2.82 -9.83
CA PHE A 32 -10.34 -2.01 -10.46
C PHE A 32 -9.79 -0.73 -11.07
N TYR A 33 -8.79 -0.14 -10.46
CA TYR A 33 -8.25 1.14 -10.92
C TYR A 33 -6.83 0.94 -11.45
N LYS A 34 -6.75 0.76 -12.76
CA LYS A 34 -5.48 0.44 -13.42
C LYS A 34 -4.44 1.56 -13.33
N GLY A 35 -4.85 2.79 -13.09
CA GLY A 35 -3.92 3.91 -12.93
C GLY A 35 -3.04 3.79 -11.69
N SER A 36 -3.42 2.94 -10.72
CA SER A 36 -2.64 2.71 -9.50
C SER A 36 -1.89 1.38 -9.53
N VAL A 37 -1.90 0.66 -10.65
CA VAL A 37 -1.24 -0.65 -10.78
C VAL A 37 0.21 -0.46 -11.18
N ALA A 38 1.10 -1.15 -10.47
CA ALA A 38 2.52 -1.18 -10.81
C ALA A 38 2.95 -2.64 -10.97
N THR A 39 3.68 -2.93 -12.04
CA THR A 39 4.13 -4.28 -12.39
C THR A 39 5.64 -4.40 -12.52
N SER A 40 6.40 -3.33 -12.31
CA SER A 40 7.85 -3.34 -12.36
C SER A 40 8.41 -2.35 -11.35
N ASP A 41 9.68 -2.53 -10.97
CA ASP A 41 10.37 -1.64 -10.03
C ASP A 41 10.41 -0.21 -10.55
N GLU A 42 10.63 -0.04 -11.86
CA GLU A 42 10.69 1.28 -12.47
C GLU A 42 9.36 2.02 -12.33
N GLN A 43 8.25 1.33 -12.59
CA GLN A 43 6.91 1.91 -12.40
C GLN A 43 6.65 2.25 -10.94
N LEU A 44 7.09 1.40 -10.01
CA LEU A 44 6.94 1.64 -8.58
C LEU A 44 7.67 2.91 -8.14
N ILE A 45 8.90 3.07 -8.58
CA ILE A 45 9.70 4.25 -8.25
C ILE A 45 9.06 5.50 -8.81
N ASP A 46 8.59 5.45 -10.06
CA ASP A 46 7.91 6.58 -10.68
C ASP A 46 6.64 6.96 -9.94
N MET A 47 5.84 5.98 -9.52
CA MET A 47 4.61 6.23 -8.75
C MET A 47 4.92 6.86 -7.39
N VAL A 48 5.93 6.35 -6.70
CA VAL A 48 6.35 6.90 -5.40
C VAL A 48 6.78 8.35 -5.55
N LYS A 49 7.61 8.64 -6.54
CA LYS A 49 8.09 10.00 -6.80
C LYS A 49 6.94 10.95 -7.15
N THR A 50 5.99 10.47 -7.95
CA THR A 50 4.81 11.26 -8.32
C THR A 50 3.98 11.60 -7.09
N TYR A 51 3.74 10.64 -6.22
CA TYR A 51 2.98 10.88 -4.98
C TYR A 51 3.69 11.87 -4.07
N GLU A 52 5.01 11.80 -3.95
CA GLU A 52 5.75 12.77 -3.15
C GLU A 52 5.67 14.18 -3.75
N MET A 53 5.79 14.29 -5.07
CA MET A 53 5.66 15.57 -5.77
C MET A 53 4.28 16.18 -5.60
N GLU A 54 3.24 15.35 -5.58
CA GLU A 54 1.85 15.79 -5.43
C GLU A 54 1.42 15.93 -3.97
N LYS A 55 2.36 15.84 -3.03
CA LYS A 55 2.14 16.10 -1.61
C LYS A 55 1.26 15.08 -0.91
N ALA A 56 1.32 13.81 -1.32
CA ALA A 56 0.72 12.74 -0.54
C ALA A 56 1.40 12.66 0.83
N ASP A 57 0.66 12.24 1.84
CA ASP A 57 1.14 12.12 3.22
C ASP A 57 1.54 10.70 3.57
N VAL A 58 0.92 9.72 2.93
CA VAL A 58 1.12 8.29 3.19
C VAL A 58 1.06 7.55 1.86
N ILE A 59 1.81 6.47 1.73
CA ILE A 59 1.69 5.54 0.60
C ILE A 59 1.09 4.25 1.12
N ASP A 60 -0.05 3.85 0.54
CA ASP A 60 -0.74 2.61 0.89
C ASP A 60 -0.50 1.56 -0.18
N VAL A 61 0.01 0.40 0.22
CA VAL A 61 0.39 -0.67 -0.70
C VAL A 61 -0.54 -1.86 -0.52
N GLY A 62 -1.13 -2.31 -1.64
CA GLY A 62 -1.94 -3.52 -1.68
C GLY A 62 -1.42 -4.47 -2.74
N ALA A 63 -1.46 -5.76 -2.48
CA ALA A 63 -0.97 -6.79 -3.41
C ALA A 63 -2.04 -7.82 -3.76
N ALA A 64 -3.15 -7.84 -3.04
CA ALA A 64 -4.26 -8.72 -3.34
C ALA A 64 -5.23 -8.04 -4.28
N SER A 65 -5.85 -8.81 -5.17
CA SER A 65 -6.89 -8.28 -6.03
C SER A 65 -8.13 -7.94 -5.22
N SER A 66 -8.70 -6.74 -5.45
CA SER A 66 -9.96 -6.33 -4.86
C SER A 66 -11.15 -6.58 -5.80
N SER A 67 -10.91 -7.25 -6.95
CA SER A 67 -11.97 -7.61 -7.88
C SER A 67 -13.03 -8.48 -7.21
N PRO A 68 -14.34 -8.24 -7.44
CA PRO A 68 -15.38 -9.10 -6.88
C PRO A 68 -15.23 -10.56 -7.26
N LEU A 69 -14.67 -10.86 -8.43
CA LEU A 69 -14.44 -12.24 -8.85
C LEU A 69 -13.42 -12.95 -7.96
N ASN A 70 -12.48 -12.22 -7.38
CA ASN A 70 -11.43 -12.80 -6.54
C ASN A 70 -11.75 -12.73 -5.05
N VAL A 71 -12.64 -11.83 -4.63
CA VAL A 71 -13.05 -11.74 -3.22
C VAL A 71 -13.67 -13.05 -2.74
N TYR A 72 -14.47 -13.68 -3.58
CA TYR A 72 -15.19 -14.92 -3.23
C TYR A 72 -14.44 -16.20 -3.60
N SER A 73 -13.36 -16.11 -4.36
CA SER A 73 -12.62 -17.29 -4.83
C SER A 73 -11.15 -17.27 -4.43
N ARG A 74 -10.80 -16.54 -3.38
CA ARG A 74 -9.42 -16.50 -2.90
C ARG A 74 -9.02 -17.88 -2.36
N ASP A 75 -7.97 -18.43 -2.93
CA ASP A 75 -7.41 -19.70 -2.55
C ASP A 75 -5.95 -19.53 -2.08
N ILE A 76 -5.29 -20.63 -1.79
CA ILE A 76 -3.89 -20.64 -1.34
C ILE A 76 -2.98 -19.99 -2.39
N THR A 77 -3.24 -20.23 -3.67
CA THR A 77 -2.44 -19.66 -4.76
C THR A 77 -2.50 -18.13 -4.76
N SER A 78 -3.71 -17.58 -4.59
CA SER A 78 -3.88 -16.12 -4.51
C SER A 78 -3.14 -15.52 -3.32
N LEU A 79 -3.17 -16.21 -2.18
CA LEU A 79 -2.46 -15.76 -0.98
C LEU A 79 -0.94 -15.84 -1.16
N GLU A 80 -0.45 -16.86 -1.83
CA GLU A 80 0.96 -17.00 -2.14
C GLU A 80 1.43 -15.91 -3.10
N GLU A 81 0.61 -15.56 -4.08
CA GLU A 81 0.92 -14.47 -5.00
C GLU A 81 0.98 -13.13 -4.29
N GLU A 82 0.04 -12.86 -3.40
CA GLU A 82 0.06 -11.65 -2.58
C GLU A 82 1.33 -11.57 -1.74
N TYR A 83 1.69 -12.65 -1.07
CA TYR A 83 2.90 -12.74 -0.26
C TYR A 83 4.15 -12.48 -1.09
N LYS A 84 4.22 -13.09 -2.27
CA LYS A 84 5.35 -12.91 -3.17
C LYS A 84 5.47 -11.46 -3.66
N ARG A 85 4.36 -10.84 -4.04
CA ARG A 85 4.36 -9.45 -4.51
C ARG A 85 4.86 -8.50 -3.42
N VAL A 86 4.40 -8.69 -2.20
CA VAL A 86 4.88 -7.89 -1.06
C VAL A 86 6.36 -8.13 -0.82
N SER A 87 6.80 -9.39 -0.85
CA SER A 87 8.21 -9.74 -0.64
C SER A 87 9.12 -9.13 -1.69
N ASP A 88 8.68 -9.09 -2.95
CA ASP A 88 9.50 -8.62 -4.06
C ASP A 88 9.52 -7.09 -4.19
N PHE A 89 8.41 -6.43 -3.87
CA PHE A 89 8.22 -5.03 -4.28
C PHE A 89 8.14 -4.02 -3.12
N LEU A 90 7.93 -4.47 -1.89
CA LEU A 90 7.81 -3.53 -0.78
C LEU A 90 9.11 -2.80 -0.48
N SER A 91 10.25 -3.50 -0.51
CA SER A 91 11.54 -2.89 -0.24
C SER A 91 11.90 -1.76 -1.21
N PRO A 92 11.73 -1.92 -2.54
CA PRO A 92 11.96 -0.80 -3.44
C PRO A 92 11.10 0.42 -3.12
N ILE A 93 9.86 0.23 -2.69
CA ILE A 93 9.00 1.34 -2.30
C ILE A 93 9.58 2.06 -1.09
N ILE A 94 9.88 1.31 -0.03
CA ILE A 94 10.37 1.88 1.22
C ILE A 94 11.71 2.59 1.02
N GLU A 95 12.59 2.03 0.21
CA GLU A 95 13.91 2.60 -0.05
C GLU A 95 13.87 3.90 -0.86
N ASN A 96 12.76 4.17 -1.55
CA ASN A 96 12.65 5.32 -2.44
C ASN A 96 11.73 6.41 -1.92
N THR A 97 11.28 6.32 -0.67
CA THR A 97 10.43 7.35 -0.07
C THR A 97 10.76 7.56 1.40
N SER A 98 10.55 8.80 1.86
CA SER A 98 10.58 9.13 3.29
C SER A 98 9.18 9.13 3.90
N LEU A 99 8.14 8.96 3.09
CA LEU A 99 6.77 8.94 3.57
C LEU A 99 6.49 7.65 4.35
N PRO A 100 5.57 7.68 5.32
CA PRO A 100 5.07 6.45 5.93
C PRO A 100 4.44 5.56 4.87
N VAL A 101 4.65 4.26 4.99
CA VAL A 101 4.08 3.26 4.08
C VAL A 101 3.16 2.35 4.88
N SER A 102 1.92 2.20 4.41
CA SER A 102 0.97 1.27 5.00
C SER A 102 0.78 0.08 4.07
N ILE A 103 0.39 -1.05 4.63
CA ILE A 103 0.10 -2.26 3.87
C ILE A 103 -1.36 -2.63 4.03
N ASP A 104 -2.05 -2.84 2.91
CA ASP A 104 -3.44 -3.24 2.89
C ASP A 104 -3.53 -4.74 2.60
N THR A 105 -3.88 -5.52 3.60
CA THR A 105 -3.98 -6.97 3.47
C THR A 105 -4.95 -7.53 4.49
N THR A 106 -5.62 -8.63 4.12
CA THR A 106 -6.44 -9.41 5.04
C THR A 106 -5.69 -10.64 5.56
N SER A 107 -4.43 -10.82 5.16
CA SER A 107 -3.63 -11.97 5.56
C SER A 107 -2.64 -11.59 6.66
N ALA A 108 -2.72 -12.27 7.81
CA ALA A 108 -1.78 -12.06 8.89
C ALA A 108 -0.34 -12.41 8.47
N LYS A 109 -0.19 -13.40 7.62
CA LYS A 109 1.12 -13.82 7.11
C LYS A 109 1.76 -12.75 6.23
N VAL A 110 0.96 -12.10 5.39
CA VAL A 110 1.44 -11.00 4.55
C VAL A 110 1.82 -9.80 5.42
N ALA A 111 0.99 -9.45 6.40
CA ALA A 111 1.28 -8.36 7.31
C ALA A 111 2.58 -8.60 8.08
N GLU A 112 2.78 -9.82 8.56
CA GLU A 112 4.01 -10.19 9.26
C GLU A 112 5.24 -10.03 8.36
N ARG A 113 5.14 -10.47 7.11
CA ARG A 113 6.23 -10.32 6.15
C ARG A 113 6.55 -8.85 5.86
N ALA A 114 5.52 -8.01 5.77
CA ALA A 114 5.70 -6.58 5.50
C ALA A 114 6.43 -5.86 6.64
N LEU A 115 6.26 -6.33 7.87
CA LEU A 115 6.87 -5.73 9.05
C LEU A 115 8.31 -6.21 9.30
N ASP A 116 8.76 -7.22 8.59
CA ASP A 116 10.15 -7.69 8.72
C ASP A 116 11.15 -6.71 8.03
#